data_7c98b196a1b328974228992b88d2fc07
#
_entry.id   7c98b196a1b328974228992b88d2fc07
#
_cell.length_a   1.000
_cell.length_b   1.000
_cell.length_c   1.000
_cell.angle_alpha   90.00
_cell.angle_beta   90.00
_cell.angle_gamma   90.00
#
_symmetry.space_group_name_H-M   'P 1'
#
loop_
_entity.id
_entity.type
_entity.pdbx_description
1 polymer ?
#
loop_
_entity_poly.entity_id
_entity_poly.type
_entity_poly.pdbx_seq_one_letter_code
_entity_poly.pdbx_strand_id
1 'polypeptide(L)'
;MGCIAEDRSACPHPRGVSVRLTVCPDPMTAVTRTTDEEALRDLNLYLYDDDGEIVLHRYQSSSTLRFTSLPGNYLLRIAANMGRDLGENPASEDFTVTHADEYDTLPMSYEGDVTITSSSGGILTLPVVEVQRVVTKVSYDIAVKPADIELRSVQLCSVPRAVSVFDVAARPSDAPDDYTDCPESGISGQHISGNCYLLPNMQGTVPSITDQRDKNPDNAPANASYLLIRAVRGAKVLAYYIYLGDNNTTDFNVRANVHYRLAISILGDSEVDTRVSSYTLNVYDSYAENAIGGYCTYDVMGELFVEVEGDPAPLTLRGHITASQGDRDRLLVDDASIGTGRDLELANQPGLNEYFLYYDLPVYTTANSQVVYTVTVEDDAGLAQSFDFRRRFANRLQVVVETADNGKGWVNVSQALYDAEISGTRNHVVMCHEMGCTLVALPAAGYRFEGWYTTDGYTQRLSSSTTYLYTPASNDASIFPKFTANTQPLDDEGTANCYIAPALNTSYSFDATTMGNGCTTLNVTPKRLSGVSARILWETGTLSEAIVKDVRYQDGRITFTTGTTHGNAVI
;
A
#
# COMPACT_ATOMS: atom_id res chain seq x y z
N MET A 1 48.60 99.13 19.09
CA MET A 1 48.63 97.77 18.66
C MET A 1 48.61 96.91 19.89
N GLY A 2 47.45 96.39 20.26
CA GLY A 2 47.26 95.51 21.40
C GLY A 2 47.07 94.09 20.91
N CYS A 3 47.95 93.19 21.29
CA CYS A 3 47.80 91.81 21.11
C CYS A 3 46.81 91.24 22.15
N ILE A 4 45.64 90.83 21.73
CA ILE A 4 44.71 90.09 22.55
C ILE A 4 45.25 88.63 22.55
N ALA A 5 45.76 88.18 23.71
CA ALA A 5 46.01 86.74 23.95
C ALA A 5 44.67 86.04 24.15
N GLU A 6 44.26 85.24 23.20
CA GLU A 6 43.15 84.30 23.39
C GLU A 6 43.58 83.23 24.40
N ASP A 7 42.97 83.32 25.58
CA ASP A 7 43.03 82.28 26.58
C ASP A 7 42.22 81.02 26.05
N ARG A 8 42.95 80.12 25.43
CA ARG A 8 42.36 78.84 25.08
C ARG A 8 42.28 77.97 26.34
N SER A 9 41.27 78.24 27.16
CA SER A 9 40.82 77.28 28.13
C SER A 9 40.34 76.06 27.36
N ALA A 10 41.18 75.05 27.37
CA ALA A 10 40.81 73.75 26.81
C ALA A 10 39.54 73.26 27.53
N CYS A 11 38.43 73.23 26.85
CA CYS A 11 37.28 72.42 27.31
C CYS A 11 37.80 71.04 27.61
N PRO A 12 37.63 70.54 28.83
CA PRO A 12 38.03 69.19 29.10
C PRO A 12 37.11 68.22 28.29
N HIS A 13 37.56 67.84 27.11
CA HIS A 13 36.90 66.78 26.43
C HIS A 13 36.96 65.56 27.37
N PRO A 14 35.85 64.92 27.68
CA PRO A 14 35.86 63.73 28.53
C PRO A 14 36.83 62.70 27.91
N ARG A 15 37.84 62.33 28.71
CA ARG A 15 38.82 61.32 28.25
C ARG A 15 38.13 60.00 28.19
N GLY A 16 38.26 59.29 27.04
CA GLY A 16 37.78 57.94 26.88
C GLY A 16 38.37 56.95 27.94
N VAL A 17 37.57 56.11 28.49
CA VAL A 17 37.94 55.07 29.47
C VAL A 17 38.25 53.78 28.72
N SER A 18 39.42 53.21 28.99
CA SER A 18 39.71 51.87 28.50
C SER A 18 38.92 50.83 29.31
N VAL A 19 38.10 50.07 28.64
CA VAL A 19 37.18 49.07 29.24
C VAL A 19 37.61 47.66 28.86
N ARG A 20 37.52 46.74 29.80
CA ARG A 20 37.65 45.31 29.62
C ARG A 20 36.35 44.62 30.00
N LEU A 21 35.82 43.81 29.08
CA LEU A 21 34.62 43.01 29.29
C LEU A 21 34.93 41.55 28.98
N THR A 22 34.47 40.65 29.83
CA THR A 22 34.53 39.20 29.60
C THR A 22 33.13 38.68 29.38
N VAL A 23 32.94 37.88 28.33
CA VAL A 23 31.66 37.23 27.96
C VAL A 23 31.80 35.74 28.14
N CYS A 24 30.83 35.09 28.74
CA CYS A 24 30.74 33.64 28.82
C CYS A 24 29.30 33.18 28.54
N PRO A 25 29.11 31.95 28.08
CA PRO A 25 27.76 31.39 27.97
C PRO A 25 27.12 31.21 29.34
N ASP A 26 25.83 31.51 29.46
CA ASP A 26 25.04 31.15 30.63
C ASP A 26 25.04 29.62 30.83
N PRO A 27 25.35 29.11 32.02
CA PRO A 27 25.28 27.69 32.28
C PRO A 27 23.81 27.19 32.12
N MET A 28 23.50 26.50 31.03
CA MET A 28 22.21 25.84 30.83
C MET A 28 21.92 24.90 32.02
N THR A 29 20.74 24.99 32.61
CA THR A 29 20.31 24.16 33.73
C THR A 29 20.06 22.69 33.34
N ALA A 30 21.09 21.99 32.80
CA ALA A 30 20.94 20.59 32.45
C ALA A 30 22.25 19.80 32.31
N VAL A 31 22.18 18.53 32.60
CA VAL A 31 23.27 17.61 33.03
C VAL A 31 24.13 17.02 31.89
N THR A 32 23.82 17.21 30.61
CA THR A 32 24.66 16.71 29.51
C THR A 32 25.10 17.88 28.62
N ARG A 33 26.31 18.33 28.83
CA ARG A 33 26.95 19.39 28.03
C ARG A 33 27.79 18.72 26.95
N THR A 34 27.60 19.12 25.70
CA THR A 34 28.62 18.93 24.68
C THR A 34 29.48 20.17 24.62
N THR A 35 30.76 20.07 24.38
CA THR A 35 31.71 21.18 24.30
C THR A 35 31.32 22.24 23.27
N ASP A 36 30.55 21.84 22.25
CA ASP A 36 30.12 22.72 21.16
C ASP A 36 28.92 23.60 21.53
N GLU A 37 28.08 23.23 22.50
CA GLU A 37 26.96 24.03 22.99
C GLU A 37 27.37 25.27 23.79
N GLU A 38 28.63 25.34 24.27
CA GLU A 38 29.21 26.43 25.02
C GLU A 38 30.23 27.26 24.21
N ALA A 39 30.40 26.92 22.91
CA ALA A 39 31.37 27.58 22.08
C ALA A 39 30.94 29.01 21.75
N LEU A 40 31.82 29.99 22.01
CA LEU A 40 31.72 31.37 21.53
C LEU A 40 32.72 31.55 20.38
N ARG A 41 32.23 31.62 19.15
CA ARG A 41 33.07 31.74 17.95
C ARG A 41 33.19 33.20 17.47
N ASP A 42 32.11 33.94 17.59
CA ASP A 42 32.09 35.38 17.26
C ASP A 42 31.17 36.16 18.20
N LEU A 43 31.47 37.44 18.34
CA LEU A 43 30.71 38.37 19.17
C LEU A 43 30.54 39.68 18.40
N ASN A 44 29.28 40.12 18.27
CA ASN A 44 28.94 41.48 17.90
C ASN A 44 28.49 42.23 19.18
N LEU A 45 29.25 43.22 19.63
CA LEU A 45 28.96 44.03 20.79
C LEU A 45 28.53 45.42 20.36
N TYR A 46 27.46 45.93 20.95
CA TYR A 46 26.93 47.26 20.74
C TYR A 46 26.75 47.96 22.07
N LEU A 47 27.13 49.24 22.13
CA LEU A 47 26.70 50.16 23.19
C LEU A 47 25.77 51.20 22.59
N TYR A 48 24.62 51.35 23.21
CA TYR A 48 23.63 52.36 22.88
C TYR A 48 23.62 53.41 23.99
N ASP A 49 23.57 54.69 23.64
CA ASP A 49 23.38 55.78 24.60
C ASP A 49 21.92 55.94 25.04
N ASP A 50 21.66 56.98 25.88
CA ASP A 50 20.32 57.27 26.39
C ASP A 50 19.32 57.71 25.30
N ASP A 51 19.81 58.10 24.12
CA ASP A 51 19.01 58.51 22.95
C ASP A 51 18.73 57.31 22.04
N GLY A 52 19.31 56.13 22.34
CA GLY A 52 19.17 54.89 21.57
C GLY A 52 20.09 54.83 20.35
N GLU A 53 21.09 55.71 20.26
CA GLU A 53 22.07 55.71 19.17
C GLU A 53 23.25 54.78 19.49
N ILE A 54 23.76 54.06 18.45
CA ILE A 54 24.93 53.20 18.60
C ILE A 54 26.19 54.05 18.72
N VAL A 55 26.79 54.05 19.89
CA VAL A 55 28.04 54.80 20.16
C VAL A 55 29.30 53.94 20.04
N LEU A 56 29.11 52.61 20.02
CA LEU A 56 30.21 51.65 19.84
C LEU A 56 29.70 50.36 19.23
N HIS A 57 30.40 49.88 18.21
CA HIS A 57 30.31 48.51 17.71
C HIS A 57 31.67 47.85 17.77
N ARG A 58 31.70 46.54 18.11
CA ARG A 58 32.87 45.67 18.05
C ARG A 58 32.49 44.28 17.62
N TYR A 59 33.18 43.81 16.59
CA TYR A 59 33.12 42.40 16.16
C TYR A 59 34.45 41.70 16.43
N GLN A 60 34.40 40.52 17.04
CA GLN A 60 35.60 39.72 17.31
C GLN A 60 35.28 38.25 17.63
N SER A 61 36.33 37.40 17.56
CA SER A 61 36.24 35.96 17.90
C SER A 61 36.69 35.63 19.33
N SER A 62 37.10 36.62 20.14
CA SER A 62 37.58 36.42 21.51
C SER A 62 36.49 36.73 22.54
N SER A 63 36.37 35.91 23.57
CA SER A 63 35.46 36.11 24.70
C SER A 63 35.83 37.29 25.61
N THR A 64 37.03 37.89 25.48
CA THR A 64 37.45 39.06 26.22
C THR A 64 37.63 40.25 25.28
N LEU A 65 36.77 41.25 25.45
CA LEU A 65 36.76 42.46 24.66
C LEU A 65 37.52 43.59 25.37
N ARG A 66 38.19 44.42 24.59
CA ARG A 66 38.80 45.68 25.04
C ARG A 66 38.37 46.80 24.12
N PHE A 67 37.84 47.86 24.67
CA PHE A 67 37.41 49.03 23.91
C PHE A 67 37.59 50.29 24.70
N THR A 68 37.39 51.44 24.08
CA THR A 68 37.42 52.74 24.73
C THR A 68 36.05 53.36 24.53
N SER A 69 35.44 53.87 25.62
CA SER A 69 34.17 54.59 25.58
C SER A 69 34.24 55.82 26.53
N LEU A 70 33.33 56.74 26.38
CA LEU A 70 33.14 57.83 27.32
C LEU A 70 32.49 57.31 28.60
N PRO A 71 32.71 57.97 29.78
CA PRO A 71 31.93 57.70 30.96
C PRO A 71 30.44 58.01 30.72
N GLY A 72 29.54 57.08 31.16
CA GLY A 72 28.11 57.23 30.96
C GLY A 72 27.38 55.95 31.29
N ASN A 73 26.08 55.97 31.18
CA ASN A 73 25.21 54.81 31.20
C ASN A 73 24.91 54.38 29.76
N TYR A 74 24.90 53.12 29.51
CA TYR A 74 24.70 52.55 28.17
C TYR A 74 23.85 51.29 28.26
N LEU A 75 23.07 51.07 27.22
CA LEU A 75 22.49 49.76 26.97
C LEU A 75 23.52 48.90 26.21
N LEU A 76 23.97 47.83 26.82
CA LEU A 76 24.87 46.84 26.21
C LEU A 76 24.06 45.75 25.55
N ARG A 77 24.24 45.56 24.24
CA ARG A 77 23.73 44.42 23.48
C ARG A 77 24.88 43.58 22.94
N ILE A 78 24.78 42.25 23.11
CA ILE A 78 25.73 41.31 22.54
C ILE A 78 24.95 40.27 21.76
N ALA A 79 25.26 40.12 20.47
CA ALA A 79 24.81 39.03 19.64
C ALA A 79 26.03 38.14 19.33
N ALA A 80 26.01 36.91 19.79
CA ALA A 80 27.09 35.95 19.66
C ALA A 80 26.72 34.80 18.71
N ASN A 81 27.74 34.27 18.02
CA ASN A 81 27.61 33.20 17.07
C ASN A 81 26.65 33.51 15.90
N MET A 82 26.70 34.75 15.44
CA MET A 82 25.94 35.18 14.26
C MET A 82 26.64 34.80 12.94
N GLY A 83 27.87 34.27 13.02
CA GLY A 83 28.66 33.84 11.87
C GLY A 83 29.22 34.99 11.00
N ARG A 84 28.93 36.24 11.34
CA ARG A 84 29.33 37.43 10.59
C ARG A 84 29.40 38.69 11.45
N ASP A 85 30.13 39.68 10.93
CA ASP A 85 30.05 41.05 11.41
C ASP A 85 28.72 41.66 10.95
N LEU A 86 27.90 42.14 11.90
CA LEU A 86 26.61 42.79 11.63
C LEU A 86 26.76 44.27 11.24
N GLY A 87 27.98 44.85 11.37
CA GLY A 87 28.28 46.21 10.98
C GLY A 87 27.94 47.25 12.06
N GLU A 88 28.28 48.52 11.76
CA GLU A 88 28.12 49.63 12.71
C GLU A 88 26.66 50.09 12.87
N ASN A 89 25.80 49.85 11.85
CA ASN A 89 24.40 50.28 11.86
C ASN A 89 23.53 49.09 11.34
N PRO A 90 23.38 48.03 12.14
CA PRO A 90 22.58 46.90 11.73
C PRO A 90 21.10 47.26 11.66
N ALA A 91 20.40 46.70 10.67
CA ALA A 91 18.95 46.72 10.63
C ALA A 91 18.37 45.72 11.65
N SER A 92 17.09 45.83 11.98
CA SER A 92 16.44 44.90 12.90
C SER A 92 16.52 43.44 12.42
N GLU A 93 16.47 43.25 11.09
CA GLU A 93 16.56 41.92 10.45
C GLU A 93 17.93 41.26 10.64
N ASP A 94 19.01 42.08 10.83
CA ASP A 94 20.35 41.54 11.07
C ASP A 94 20.49 40.85 12.41
N PHE A 95 19.59 41.13 13.35
CA PHE A 95 19.50 40.45 14.65
C PHE A 95 18.52 39.26 14.64
N THR A 96 18.10 38.81 13.46
CA THR A 96 17.18 37.68 13.33
C THR A 96 17.95 36.39 13.07
N VAL A 97 17.58 35.35 13.81
CA VAL A 97 18.03 33.97 13.61
C VAL A 97 16.90 33.18 12.96
N THR A 98 17.22 32.48 11.89
CA THR A 98 16.31 31.54 11.25
C THR A 98 16.48 30.15 11.82
N HIS A 99 15.40 29.38 11.88
CA HIS A 99 15.45 27.99 12.29
C HIS A 99 16.37 27.17 11.37
N ALA A 100 17.13 26.27 11.96
CA ALA A 100 17.96 25.29 11.27
C ALA A 100 17.81 23.94 11.95
N ASP A 101 17.79 22.87 11.16
CA ASP A 101 17.69 21.50 11.70
C ASP A 101 18.94 21.12 12.50
N GLU A 102 20.09 21.64 12.09
CA GLU A 102 21.36 21.48 12.77
C GLU A 102 22.05 22.84 12.94
N TYR A 103 22.72 23.04 14.05
CA TYR A 103 23.49 24.25 14.36
C TYR A 103 24.96 23.89 14.56
N ASP A 104 25.84 24.48 13.78
CA ASP A 104 27.31 24.39 14.00
C ASP A 104 27.72 25.04 15.32
N THR A 105 27.04 26.13 15.68
CA THR A 105 27.16 26.83 16.97
C THR A 105 25.81 27.46 17.31
N LEU A 106 25.46 27.46 18.58
CA LEU A 106 24.20 28.00 19.03
C LEU A 106 24.26 29.53 19.08
N PRO A 107 23.34 30.27 18.46
CA PRO A 107 23.24 31.72 18.59
C PRO A 107 22.90 32.11 20.05
N MET A 108 23.54 33.15 20.53
CA MET A 108 23.37 33.61 21.91
C MET A 108 23.23 35.12 21.95
N SER A 109 22.58 35.65 22.96
CA SER A 109 22.42 37.11 23.14
C SER A 109 22.47 37.53 24.60
N TYR A 110 22.72 38.80 24.79
CA TYR A 110 22.61 39.50 26.06
C TYR A 110 22.14 40.93 25.81
N GLU A 111 21.24 41.40 26.66
CA GLU A 111 20.83 42.78 26.72
C GLU A 111 20.78 43.21 28.17
N GLY A 112 21.40 44.37 28.50
CA GLY A 112 21.37 44.90 29.85
C GLY A 112 22.12 46.23 29.99
N ASP A 113 21.81 46.96 31.05
CA ASP A 113 22.42 48.26 31.33
C ASP A 113 23.86 48.07 31.85
N VAL A 114 24.75 48.97 31.41
CA VAL A 114 26.12 49.05 31.87
C VAL A 114 26.52 50.50 32.15
N THR A 115 27.18 50.70 33.28
CA THR A 115 27.73 52.03 33.65
C THR A 115 29.24 52.01 33.48
N ILE A 116 29.76 52.93 32.66
CA ILE A 116 31.17 53.20 32.48
C ILE A 116 31.54 54.38 33.32
N THR A 117 32.27 54.13 34.40
CA THR A 117 32.72 55.21 35.31
C THR A 117 34.06 55.83 34.87
N SER A 118 34.31 57.08 35.16
CA SER A 118 35.61 57.74 34.89
C SER A 118 36.73 57.01 35.65
N SER A 119 37.82 56.70 34.94
CA SER A 119 38.99 56.01 35.51
C SER A 119 40.20 56.97 35.49
N SER A 120 40.91 57.06 36.60
CA SER A 120 42.13 57.85 36.72
C SER A 120 43.38 57.20 36.11
N GLY A 121 43.26 56.57 34.92
CA GLY A 121 44.40 56.06 34.17
C GLY A 121 44.54 54.50 34.18
N GLY A 122 43.57 53.77 34.73
CA GLY A 122 43.54 52.32 34.72
C GLY A 122 42.55 51.75 33.68
N ILE A 123 42.52 50.41 33.51
CA ILE A 123 41.51 49.69 32.74
C ILE A 123 40.32 49.43 33.65
N LEU A 124 39.16 49.93 33.30
CA LEU A 124 37.90 49.58 33.95
C LEU A 124 37.53 48.15 33.54
N THR A 125 37.44 47.22 34.51
CA THR A 125 36.96 45.85 34.26
C THR A 125 35.49 45.81 34.65
N LEU A 126 34.64 45.51 33.68
CA LEU A 126 33.21 45.30 33.90
C LEU A 126 32.95 43.88 34.47
N PRO A 127 31.82 43.66 35.13
CA PRO A 127 31.36 42.32 35.48
C PRO A 127 31.35 41.40 34.28
N VAL A 128 31.48 40.08 34.53
CA VAL A 128 31.34 39.08 33.48
C VAL A 128 29.90 39.09 32.98
N VAL A 129 29.72 39.09 31.66
CA VAL A 129 28.41 39.05 31.01
C VAL A 129 28.14 37.63 30.59
N GLU A 130 27.00 37.11 31.00
CA GLU A 130 26.53 35.76 30.62
C GLU A 130 25.54 35.87 29.46
N VAL A 131 25.93 35.39 28.25
CA VAL A 131 25.04 35.35 27.08
C VAL A 131 24.16 34.11 27.12
N GLN A 132 22.87 34.30 26.89
CA GLN A 132 21.88 33.24 26.86
C GLN A 132 21.70 32.70 25.45
N ARG A 133 21.49 31.41 25.30
CA ARG A 133 21.18 30.78 24.01
C ARG A 133 19.82 31.24 23.52
N VAL A 134 19.72 31.58 22.26
CA VAL A 134 18.48 31.95 21.60
C VAL A 134 17.61 30.71 21.35
N VAL A 135 18.24 29.57 21.15
CA VAL A 135 17.57 28.29 20.89
C VAL A 135 17.19 27.53 22.16
N THR A 136 16.23 26.66 22.00
CA THR A 136 15.74 25.70 22.98
C THR A 136 16.21 24.32 22.59
N LYS A 137 16.65 23.50 23.56
CA LYS A 137 16.96 22.09 23.35
C LYS A 137 15.80 21.22 23.82
N VAL A 138 15.40 20.25 22.98
CA VAL A 138 14.46 19.21 23.34
C VAL A 138 15.17 17.87 23.24
N SER A 139 15.16 17.09 24.33
CA SER A 139 15.59 15.70 24.33
C SER A 139 14.38 14.83 24.63
N TYR A 140 14.24 13.74 23.89
CA TYR A 140 13.16 12.78 24.10
C TYR A 140 13.70 11.38 24.28
N ASP A 141 12.99 10.61 25.11
CA ASP A 141 13.20 9.20 25.37
C ASP A 141 11.82 8.52 25.36
N ILE A 142 11.54 7.79 24.27
CA ILE A 142 10.24 7.23 23.97
C ILE A 142 10.33 5.72 24.07
N ALA A 143 9.53 5.13 24.95
CA ALA A 143 9.42 3.69 25.15
C ALA A 143 7.98 3.22 24.91
N VAL A 144 7.81 2.25 24.03
CA VAL A 144 6.53 1.56 23.77
C VAL A 144 6.46 0.31 24.63
N LYS A 145 5.39 0.17 25.42
CA LYS A 145 5.19 -0.99 26.29
C LYS A 145 4.46 -2.15 25.63
N PRO A 146 3.38 -1.93 24.83
CA PRO A 146 2.74 -3.02 24.09
C PRO A 146 3.65 -3.54 22.98
N ALA A 147 3.81 -4.87 22.91
CA ALA A 147 4.67 -5.51 21.92
C ALA A 147 4.09 -5.46 20.48
N ASP A 148 2.81 -5.16 20.36
CA ASP A 148 2.05 -5.07 19.11
C ASP A 148 1.95 -3.63 18.57
N ILE A 149 2.56 -2.64 19.23
CA ILE A 149 2.71 -1.27 18.72
C ILE A 149 4.15 -1.05 18.25
N GLU A 150 4.30 -0.60 17.03
CA GLU A 150 5.59 -0.32 16.42
C GLU A 150 5.71 1.17 16.06
N LEU A 151 6.78 1.83 16.54
CA LEU A 151 7.07 3.21 16.18
C LEU A 151 7.45 3.30 14.70
N ARG A 152 6.99 4.38 14.05
CA ARG A 152 7.30 4.69 12.65
C ARG A 152 8.13 5.95 12.52
N SER A 153 7.77 7.01 13.24
CA SER A 153 8.49 8.26 13.16
C SER A 153 8.29 9.14 14.39
N VAL A 154 9.20 10.10 14.52
CA VAL A 154 9.10 11.23 15.46
C VAL A 154 9.42 12.51 14.71
N GLN A 155 8.61 13.54 14.93
CA GLN A 155 8.74 14.83 14.30
C GLN A 155 8.46 15.95 15.30
N LEU A 156 9.27 17.00 15.28
CA LEU A 156 8.99 18.23 16.02
C LEU A 156 8.24 19.19 15.09
N CYS A 157 7.05 19.57 15.49
CA CYS A 157 6.11 20.34 14.67
C CYS A 157 5.86 21.72 15.24
N SER A 158 5.42 22.64 14.37
CA SER A 158 5.04 24.02 14.68
C SER A 158 6.18 24.81 15.34
N VAL A 159 7.32 24.86 14.66
CA VAL A 159 8.52 25.59 15.08
C VAL A 159 8.55 26.96 14.38
N PRO A 160 8.75 28.08 15.11
CA PRO A 160 8.93 29.39 14.47
C PRO A 160 10.09 29.37 13.49
N ARG A 161 9.90 29.96 12.30
CA ARG A 161 10.95 30.03 11.26
C ARG A 161 12.04 31.00 11.59
N ALA A 162 11.74 32.05 12.38
CA ALA A 162 12.68 33.08 12.72
C ALA A 162 12.34 33.73 14.05
N VAL A 163 13.35 34.27 14.74
CA VAL A 163 13.21 35.02 15.99
C VAL A 163 14.29 36.11 16.08
N SER A 164 13.95 37.25 16.68
CA SER A 164 14.96 38.27 17.05
C SER A 164 15.75 37.79 18.27
N VAL A 165 17.07 37.89 18.21
CA VAL A 165 17.94 37.45 19.32
C VAL A 165 17.75 38.30 20.61
N PHE A 166 17.19 39.52 20.51
CA PHE A 166 16.92 40.39 21.64
C PHE A 166 15.44 40.41 22.06
N ASP A 167 14.59 39.62 21.38
CA ASP A 167 13.16 39.56 21.70
C ASP A 167 12.66 38.12 21.74
N VAL A 168 13.45 37.25 22.34
CA VAL A 168 13.16 35.78 22.45
C VAL A 168 11.94 35.46 23.33
N ALA A 169 11.45 36.40 24.10
CA ALA A 169 10.27 36.28 24.94
C ALA A 169 8.99 36.83 24.27
N ALA A 170 9.10 37.43 23.10
CA ALA A 170 7.93 37.89 22.36
C ALA A 170 7.06 36.73 21.89
N ARG A 171 5.76 36.98 21.83
CA ARG A 171 4.86 36.04 21.15
C ARG A 171 5.13 36.08 19.64
N PRO A 172 5.41 34.93 19.01
CA PRO A 172 5.56 34.89 17.55
C PRO A 172 4.26 35.29 16.84
N SER A 173 4.38 35.52 15.53
CA SER A 173 3.23 35.75 14.63
C SER A 173 2.18 34.67 14.76
N ASP A 174 0.90 35.01 14.55
CA ASP A 174 -0.19 34.05 14.47
C ASP A 174 -0.33 33.45 13.05
N ALA A 175 0.46 33.90 12.06
CA ALA A 175 0.40 33.43 10.70
C ALA A 175 1.02 32.01 10.58
N PRO A 176 0.31 31.01 10.06
CA PRO A 176 0.84 29.65 9.93
C PRO A 176 2.12 29.55 9.09
N ASP A 177 2.27 30.44 8.09
CA ASP A 177 3.44 30.48 7.21
C ASP A 177 4.75 30.87 7.93
N ASP A 178 4.66 31.45 9.13
CA ASP A 178 5.81 31.79 9.97
C ASP A 178 6.33 30.61 10.79
N TYR A 179 5.70 29.43 10.63
CA TYR A 179 6.08 28.19 11.29
C TYR A 179 6.52 27.13 10.27
N THR A 180 7.22 26.14 10.76
CA THR A 180 7.68 24.99 9.98
C THR A 180 7.71 23.74 10.86
N ASP A 181 7.68 22.59 10.23
CA ASP A 181 7.96 21.32 10.90
C ASP A 181 9.40 20.92 10.62
N CYS A 182 10.06 20.33 11.62
CA CYS A 182 11.38 19.75 11.42
C CYS A 182 11.28 18.49 10.55
N PRO A 183 12.39 18.05 9.93
CA PRO A 183 12.40 16.78 9.23
C PRO A 183 11.92 15.62 10.09
N GLU A 184 11.12 14.75 9.51
CA GLU A 184 10.66 13.55 10.16
C GLU A 184 11.80 12.55 10.31
N SER A 185 12.00 12.02 11.51
CA SER A 185 12.97 10.96 11.77
C SER A 185 12.30 9.60 11.68
N GLY A 186 12.55 8.87 10.59
CA GLY A 186 12.07 7.49 10.41
C GLY A 186 12.69 6.54 11.44
N ILE A 187 11.87 5.65 12.00
CA ILE A 187 12.25 4.75 13.08
C ILE A 187 11.69 3.36 12.82
N SER A 188 12.35 2.35 13.38
CA SER A 188 11.75 1.03 13.55
C SER A 188 12.04 0.50 14.94
N GLY A 189 11.04 0.02 15.65
CA GLY A 189 11.21 -0.59 16.97
C GLY A 189 10.29 -0.04 18.04
N GLN A 190 10.63 -0.35 19.30
CA GLN A 190 9.82 -0.02 20.48
C GLN A 190 10.47 1.01 21.42
N HIS A 191 11.65 1.50 21.06
CA HIS A 191 12.36 2.50 21.86
C HIS A 191 13.20 3.39 20.98
N ILE A 192 13.12 4.70 21.22
CA ILE A 192 13.98 5.69 20.61
C ILE A 192 14.31 6.81 21.56
N SER A 193 15.53 7.33 21.45
CA SER A 193 15.93 8.57 22.10
C SER A 193 16.61 9.49 21.08
N GLY A 194 16.41 10.79 21.24
CA GLY A 194 17.01 11.79 20.37
C GLY A 194 17.00 13.17 20.99
N ASN A 195 17.53 14.13 20.25
CA ASN A 195 17.46 15.53 20.61
C ASN A 195 17.33 16.40 19.34
N CYS A 196 16.72 17.56 19.50
CA CYS A 196 16.59 18.58 18.47
C CYS A 196 16.66 19.97 19.11
N TYR A 197 16.89 20.98 18.28
CA TYR A 197 16.87 22.37 18.66
C TYR A 197 15.75 23.08 17.92
N LEU A 198 15.08 24.01 18.59
CA LEU A 198 14.06 24.85 18.01
C LEU A 198 14.21 26.29 18.50
N LEU A 199 13.62 27.22 17.78
CA LEU A 199 13.49 28.60 18.22
C LEU A 199 12.39 28.71 19.29
N PRO A 200 12.48 29.69 20.22
CA PRO A 200 11.47 29.88 21.26
C PRO A 200 10.10 30.17 20.64
N ASN A 201 9.07 29.60 21.26
CA ASN A 201 7.68 29.72 20.81
C ASN A 201 6.78 30.05 22.01
N MET A 202 6.48 31.33 22.21
CA MET A 202 5.73 31.82 23.36
C MET A 202 4.23 31.87 23.06
N GLN A 203 3.54 30.71 23.15
CA GLN A 203 2.12 30.58 22.83
C GLN A 203 1.16 30.85 24.02
N GLY A 204 1.74 31.10 25.19
CA GLY A 204 0.95 31.46 26.37
C GLY A 204 0.48 30.24 27.19
N THR A 205 -0.61 30.49 27.93
CA THR A 205 -1.19 29.45 28.81
C THR A 205 -2.68 29.32 28.59
N VAL A 206 -3.22 28.10 28.78
CA VAL A 206 -4.65 27.78 28.74
C VAL A 206 -5.06 27.27 30.12
N PRO A 207 -5.49 28.17 31.03
CA PRO A 207 -5.75 27.82 32.45
C PRO A 207 -6.88 26.82 32.66
N SER A 208 -7.75 26.62 31.67
CA SER A 208 -8.86 25.64 31.74
C SER A 208 -8.39 24.19 31.67
N ILE A 209 -7.19 23.93 31.17
CA ILE A 209 -6.63 22.58 31.08
C ILE A 209 -6.13 22.14 32.45
N THR A 210 -6.84 21.21 33.08
CA THR A 210 -6.52 20.68 34.40
C THR A 210 -6.01 19.24 34.36
N ASP A 211 -6.32 18.50 33.31
CA ASP A 211 -5.81 17.14 33.03
C ASP A 211 -4.80 17.17 31.89
N GLN A 212 -3.70 16.42 32.03
CA GLN A 212 -2.69 16.35 30.98
C GLN A 212 -3.22 15.79 29.64
N ARG A 213 -4.30 15.01 29.65
CA ARG A 213 -4.94 14.49 28.45
C ARG A 213 -5.60 15.58 27.62
N ASP A 214 -6.08 16.64 28.30
CA ASP A 214 -6.69 17.80 27.65
C ASP A 214 -5.65 18.77 27.05
N LYS A 215 -4.33 18.54 27.25
CA LYS A 215 -3.25 19.22 26.53
C LYS A 215 -3.05 18.53 25.17
N ASN A 216 -4.03 18.71 24.28
CA ASN A 216 -4.26 18.01 23.04
C ASN A 216 -4.52 19.00 21.88
N PRO A 217 -4.64 18.56 20.63
CA PRO A 217 -4.87 19.44 19.47
C PRO A 217 -6.11 20.32 19.58
N ASP A 218 -7.18 19.86 20.23
CA ASP A 218 -8.45 20.61 20.34
C ASP A 218 -8.33 21.82 21.27
N ASN A 219 -7.46 21.75 22.27
CA ASN A 219 -7.35 22.75 23.33
C ASN A 219 -6.07 23.58 23.24
N ALA A 220 -5.09 23.16 22.44
CA ALA A 220 -3.84 23.86 22.27
C ALA A 220 -4.00 25.12 21.42
N PRO A 221 -3.18 26.18 21.67
CA PRO A 221 -3.04 27.27 20.71
C PRO A 221 -2.60 26.72 19.35
N ALA A 222 -3.15 27.31 18.27
CA ALA A 222 -2.99 26.80 16.90
C ALA A 222 -1.52 26.55 16.47
N ASN A 223 -0.61 27.41 16.96
CA ASN A 223 0.82 27.37 16.59
C ASN A 223 1.71 26.87 17.75
N ALA A 224 1.14 26.16 18.74
CA ALA A 224 1.92 25.61 19.84
C ALA A 224 2.83 24.47 19.35
N SER A 225 4.10 24.50 19.74
CA SER A 225 5.06 23.46 19.34
C SER A 225 4.79 22.14 20.07
N TYR A 226 4.88 21.03 19.33
CA TYR A 226 4.66 19.68 19.86
C TYR A 226 5.57 18.65 19.19
N LEU A 227 5.78 17.56 19.88
CA LEU A 227 6.41 16.37 19.35
C LEU A 227 5.30 15.44 18.86
N LEU A 228 5.30 15.14 17.57
CA LEU A 228 4.41 14.17 16.93
C LEU A 228 5.13 12.82 16.85
N ILE A 229 4.51 11.79 17.44
CA ILE A 229 5.02 10.42 17.41
C ILE A 229 4.02 9.59 16.63
N ARG A 230 4.48 8.95 15.56
CA ARG A 230 3.65 8.06 14.76
C ARG A 230 4.00 6.61 15.02
N ALA A 231 2.98 5.77 15.09
CA ALA A 231 3.10 4.34 15.32
C ALA A 231 2.00 3.57 14.59
N VAL A 232 2.16 2.25 14.51
CA VAL A 232 1.13 1.35 13.98
C VAL A 232 0.86 0.22 14.96
N ARG A 233 -0.39 -0.23 14.98
CA ARG A 233 -0.85 -1.41 15.71
C ARG A 233 -1.68 -2.28 14.77
N GLY A 234 -1.05 -3.24 14.10
CA GLY A 234 -1.70 -3.97 13.02
C GLY A 234 -2.09 -3.02 11.88
N ALA A 235 -3.38 -2.94 11.55
CA ALA A 235 -3.92 -2.02 10.54
C ALA A 235 -4.25 -0.62 11.10
N LYS A 236 -4.10 -0.40 12.40
CA LYS A 236 -4.42 0.87 13.05
C LYS A 236 -3.22 1.80 13.04
N VAL A 237 -3.39 3.01 12.54
CA VAL A 237 -2.39 4.08 12.60
C VAL A 237 -2.64 4.92 13.83
N LEU A 238 -1.57 5.28 14.54
CA LEU A 238 -1.59 6.00 15.80
C LEU A 238 -0.73 7.25 15.68
N ALA A 239 -1.26 8.39 16.12
CA ALA A 239 -0.54 9.65 16.23
C ALA A 239 -0.66 10.20 17.65
N TYR A 240 0.47 10.40 18.33
CA TYR A 240 0.54 10.93 19.68
C TYR A 240 1.09 12.35 19.65
N TYR A 241 0.35 13.28 20.24
CA TYR A 241 0.66 14.71 20.28
C TYR A 241 1.19 15.08 21.67
N ILE A 242 2.44 15.44 21.78
CA ILE A 242 3.08 15.82 23.03
C ILE A 242 3.47 17.29 22.96
N TYR A 243 2.59 18.17 23.42
CA TYR A 243 2.81 19.61 23.44
C TYR A 243 3.88 20.02 24.44
N LEU A 244 4.79 20.87 23.99
CA LEU A 244 5.85 21.44 24.81
C LEU A 244 5.32 22.52 25.76
N GLY A 245 6.12 22.87 26.77
CA GLY A 245 5.81 23.89 27.78
C GLY A 245 6.42 23.54 29.14
N ASP A 246 6.30 24.47 30.09
CA ASP A 246 6.87 24.29 31.44
C ASP A 246 6.12 23.28 32.32
N ASN A 247 4.93 22.84 31.88
CA ASN A 247 4.15 21.81 32.57
C ASN A 247 3.34 20.95 31.58
N ASN A 248 2.74 19.88 32.09
CA ASN A 248 1.98 18.92 31.29
C ASN A 248 0.51 19.30 31.08
N THR A 249 0.08 20.52 31.46
CA THR A 249 -1.31 20.95 31.39
C THR A 249 -1.42 22.31 30.70
N THR A 250 -1.28 23.39 31.44
CA THR A 250 -1.71 24.74 31.03
C THR A 250 -0.73 25.51 30.15
N ASP A 251 0.58 25.22 30.23
CA ASP A 251 1.63 26.05 29.62
C ASP A 251 2.05 25.52 28.24
N PHE A 252 2.07 26.42 27.25
CA PHE A 252 2.49 26.14 25.86
C PHE A 252 3.68 27.02 25.42
N ASN A 253 4.41 27.58 26.41
CA ASN A 253 5.57 28.43 26.12
C ASN A 253 6.81 27.56 25.98
N VAL A 254 7.47 27.68 24.84
CA VAL A 254 8.81 27.15 24.63
C VAL A 254 9.81 28.28 24.77
N ARG A 255 10.59 28.27 25.87
CA ARG A 255 11.48 29.38 26.25
C ARG A 255 12.89 29.18 25.72
N ALA A 256 13.52 30.26 25.32
CA ALA A 256 14.94 30.27 24.99
C ALA A 256 15.82 29.81 26.16
N ASN A 257 16.98 29.25 25.87
CA ASN A 257 17.98 28.78 26.85
C ASN A 257 17.47 27.73 27.83
N VAL A 258 16.41 26.99 27.47
CA VAL A 258 15.83 25.90 28.28
C VAL A 258 16.08 24.54 27.61
N HIS A 259 16.30 23.52 28.42
CA HIS A 259 16.37 22.14 27.96
C HIS A 259 15.13 21.37 28.42
N TYR A 260 14.19 21.14 27.52
CA TYR A 260 13.03 20.27 27.76
C TYR A 260 13.43 18.82 27.62
N ARG A 261 13.07 18.01 28.61
CA ARG A 261 13.34 16.56 28.63
C ARG A 261 12.04 15.79 28.69
N LEU A 262 11.76 15.08 27.64
CA LEU A 262 10.52 14.33 27.47
C LEU A 262 10.80 12.84 27.71
N ALA A 263 10.30 12.28 28.81
CA ALA A 263 10.27 10.85 29.04
C ALA A 263 8.86 10.36 28.76
N ILE A 264 8.70 9.67 27.62
CA ILE A 264 7.39 9.30 27.07
C ILE A 264 7.24 7.78 27.13
N SER A 265 6.17 7.31 27.75
CA SER A 265 5.81 5.89 27.76
C SER A 265 4.48 5.71 27.04
N ILE A 266 4.52 5.07 25.88
CA ILE A 266 3.33 4.69 25.15
C ILE A 266 2.80 3.39 25.76
N LEU A 267 1.61 3.47 26.38
CA LEU A 267 0.98 2.36 27.10
C LEU A 267 -0.10 1.66 26.27
N GLY A 268 -0.54 2.27 25.18
CA GLY A 268 -1.59 1.76 24.29
C GLY A 268 -2.12 2.84 23.36
N ASP A 269 -3.21 2.52 22.72
CA ASP A 269 -3.99 3.37 21.81
C ASP A 269 -5.35 3.75 22.43
N SER A 270 -5.33 4.09 23.72
CA SER A 270 -6.55 4.32 24.50
C SER A 270 -7.41 5.43 23.91
N GLU A 271 -8.66 5.12 23.61
CA GLU A 271 -9.69 6.09 23.19
C GLU A 271 -10.00 7.14 24.28
N VAL A 272 -9.52 6.91 25.48
CA VAL A 272 -9.70 7.83 26.64
C VAL A 272 -8.62 8.90 26.69
N ASP A 273 -7.51 8.71 26.00
CA ASP A 273 -6.42 9.70 25.93
C ASP A 273 -6.55 10.54 24.67
N THR A 274 -7.13 11.72 24.81
CA THR A 274 -7.40 12.65 23.70
C THR A 274 -6.14 13.27 23.09
N ARG A 275 -4.94 12.93 23.58
CA ARG A 275 -3.66 13.22 22.90
C ARG A 275 -3.32 12.22 21.81
N VAL A 276 -4.12 11.17 21.67
CA VAL A 276 -3.93 10.13 20.67
C VAL A 276 -5.04 10.22 19.66
N SER A 277 -4.71 10.54 18.43
CA SER A 277 -5.60 10.30 17.31
C SER A 277 -5.28 8.95 16.66
N SER A 278 -6.27 8.28 16.17
CA SER A 278 -6.06 6.99 15.51
C SER A 278 -7.10 6.74 14.44
N TYR A 279 -6.66 6.08 13.37
CA TYR A 279 -7.55 5.59 12.34
C TYR A 279 -7.16 4.17 11.93
N THR A 280 -8.14 3.43 11.43
CA THR A 280 -7.95 2.09 10.90
C THR A 280 -8.34 2.11 9.43
N LEU A 281 -7.54 1.45 8.61
CA LEU A 281 -7.79 1.25 7.20
C LEU A 281 -8.25 -0.18 6.99
N ASN A 282 -9.44 -0.34 6.40
CA ASN A 282 -9.94 -1.60 5.89
C ASN A 282 -9.98 -1.49 4.36
N VAL A 283 -9.24 -2.34 3.68
CA VAL A 283 -9.30 -2.43 2.23
C VAL A 283 -9.77 -3.83 1.87
N TYR A 284 -10.87 -3.91 1.13
CA TYR A 284 -11.40 -5.18 0.67
C TYR A 284 -11.98 -5.08 -0.73
N ASP A 285 -11.99 -6.21 -1.40
CA ASP A 285 -12.51 -6.38 -2.74
C ASP A 285 -13.76 -7.27 -2.67
N SER A 286 -14.94 -6.73 -2.98
CA SER A 286 -16.23 -7.46 -2.94
C SER A 286 -16.26 -8.68 -3.86
N TYR A 287 -15.27 -8.76 -4.74
CA TYR A 287 -15.14 -9.88 -5.66
C TYR A 287 -15.03 -11.24 -4.94
N ALA A 288 -14.46 -11.29 -3.74
CA ALA A 288 -14.37 -12.51 -2.94
C ALA A 288 -15.75 -13.16 -2.68
N GLU A 289 -16.83 -12.38 -2.68
CA GLU A 289 -18.20 -12.88 -2.50
C GLU A 289 -18.77 -13.52 -3.77
N ASN A 290 -18.29 -13.16 -4.95
CA ASN A 290 -18.73 -13.66 -6.26
C ASN A 290 -17.83 -14.75 -6.85
N ALA A 291 -16.76 -15.11 -6.15
CA ALA A 291 -15.82 -16.12 -6.62
C ALA A 291 -16.34 -17.53 -6.33
N ILE A 292 -16.28 -18.41 -7.31
CA ILE A 292 -16.55 -19.84 -7.14
C ILE A 292 -15.27 -20.52 -6.64
N GLY A 293 -15.27 -20.98 -5.38
CA GLY A 293 -14.11 -21.64 -4.78
C GLY A 293 -12.83 -20.77 -4.78
N GLY A 294 -12.95 -19.43 -4.73
CA GLY A 294 -11.83 -18.50 -4.78
C GLY A 294 -11.31 -18.17 -6.18
N TYR A 295 -12.07 -18.55 -7.23
CA TYR A 295 -11.72 -18.27 -8.63
C TYR A 295 -12.76 -17.39 -9.30
N CYS A 296 -12.27 -16.43 -10.07
CA CYS A 296 -13.08 -15.59 -10.93
C CYS A 296 -13.63 -16.37 -12.13
N THR A 297 -14.88 -16.20 -12.42
CA THR A 297 -15.45 -16.55 -13.73
C THR A 297 -15.29 -15.38 -14.69
N TYR A 298 -16.02 -15.32 -15.81
CA TYR A 298 -15.93 -14.14 -16.70
C TYR A 298 -16.59 -12.91 -16.13
N ASP A 299 -16.34 -11.78 -16.83
CA ASP A 299 -16.98 -10.49 -16.61
C ASP A 299 -16.92 -10.07 -15.16
N VAL A 300 -15.70 -10.06 -14.65
CA VAL A 300 -15.45 -9.80 -13.25
C VAL A 300 -15.57 -8.31 -13.00
N MET A 301 -16.75 -7.91 -12.61
CA MET A 301 -17.03 -6.63 -12.02
C MET A 301 -17.07 -6.80 -10.50
N GLY A 302 -16.38 -5.95 -9.79
CA GLY A 302 -16.36 -5.92 -8.34
C GLY A 302 -16.08 -4.52 -7.86
N GLU A 303 -16.29 -4.31 -6.58
CA GLU A 303 -16.08 -3.03 -5.93
C GLU A 303 -14.88 -3.15 -5.02
N LEU A 304 -13.97 -2.20 -5.14
CA LEU A 304 -12.86 -2.02 -4.22
C LEU A 304 -13.29 -1.00 -3.18
N PHE A 305 -13.25 -1.40 -1.94
CA PHE A 305 -13.61 -0.57 -0.81
C PHE A 305 -12.37 -0.18 -0.03
N VAL A 306 -12.19 1.13 0.19
CA VAL A 306 -11.22 1.67 1.13
C VAL A 306 -12.00 2.37 2.23
N GLU A 307 -12.08 1.74 3.38
CA GLU A 307 -12.81 2.24 4.53
C GLU A 307 -11.83 2.84 5.54
N VAL A 308 -12.10 4.08 5.93
CA VAL A 308 -11.35 4.79 6.96
C VAL A 308 -12.23 4.91 8.19
N GLU A 309 -11.84 4.26 9.28
CA GLU A 309 -12.52 4.33 10.58
C GLU A 309 -11.67 5.07 11.60
N GLY A 310 -12.26 5.95 12.38
CA GLY A 310 -11.57 6.73 13.41
C GLY A 310 -11.36 8.18 13.02
N ASP A 311 -10.31 8.80 13.52
CA ASP A 311 -9.98 10.20 13.28
C ASP A 311 -8.62 10.31 12.60
N PRO A 312 -8.58 10.47 11.26
CA PRO A 312 -7.35 10.68 10.54
C PRO A 312 -6.81 12.13 10.63
N ALA A 313 -7.59 13.06 11.19
CA ALA A 313 -7.18 14.47 11.25
C ALA A 313 -5.94 14.66 12.17
N PRO A 314 -5.04 15.56 11.80
CA PRO A 314 -5.08 16.51 10.69
C PRO A 314 -4.54 15.95 9.36
N LEU A 315 -4.42 14.64 9.21
CA LEU A 315 -3.75 13.97 8.09
C LEU A 315 -4.63 13.92 6.83
N THR A 316 -4.01 14.12 5.66
CA THR A 316 -4.62 13.89 4.35
C THR A 316 -4.22 12.51 3.86
N LEU A 317 -5.20 11.67 3.54
CA LEU A 317 -4.97 10.32 3.02
C LEU A 317 -4.97 10.32 1.50
N ARG A 318 -4.05 9.55 0.91
CA ARG A 318 -3.96 9.30 -0.54
C ARG A 318 -3.96 7.80 -0.78
N GLY A 319 -4.79 7.35 -1.69
CA GLY A 319 -4.78 5.97 -2.15
C GLY A 319 -3.99 5.84 -3.46
N HIS A 320 -3.34 4.70 -3.65
CA HIS A 320 -2.68 4.36 -4.90
C HIS A 320 -2.85 2.87 -5.19
N ILE A 321 -3.28 2.53 -6.41
CA ILE A 321 -3.40 1.14 -6.86
C ILE A 321 -2.35 0.84 -7.92
N THR A 322 -1.67 -0.29 -7.77
CA THR A 322 -0.72 -0.81 -8.75
C THR A 322 -1.00 -2.27 -9.03
N ALA A 323 -0.66 -2.76 -10.22
CA ALA A 323 -0.65 -4.18 -10.53
C ALA A 323 0.77 -4.63 -10.89
N SER A 324 1.21 -5.77 -10.35
CA SER A 324 2.60 -6.18 -10.40
C SER A 324 3.04 -6.72 -11.76
N GLN A 325 2.19 -7.37 -12.54
CA GLN A 325 2.56 -7.98 -13.83
C GLN A 325 1.36 -8.26 -14.75
N GLY A 326 1.69 -8.52 -16.03
CA GLY A 326 0.80 -9.05 -17.04
C GLY A 326 -0.24 -8.07 -17.52
N ASP A 327 -1.47 -8.34 -17.20
CA ASP A 327 -2.62 -7.62 -17.75
C ASP A 327 -2.97 -6.33 -16.99
N ARG A 328 -1.99 -5.67 -16.37
CA ARG A 328 -2.20 -4.41 -15.63
C ARG A 328 -2.89 -3.31 -16.44
N ASP A 329 -2.63 -3.27 -17.76
CA ASP A 329 -3.26 -2.30 -18.66
C ASP A 329 -4.74 -2.61 -18.90
N ARG A 330 -5.19 -3.80 -18.51
CA ARG A 330 -6.57 -4.29 -18.66
C ARG A 330 -7.35 -4.25 -17.35
N LEU A 331 -6.70 -3.98 -16.22
CA LEU A 331 -7.36 -3.70 -14.95
C LEU A 331 -7.83 -2.25 -14.96
N LEU A 332 -9.13 -2.07 -14.80
CA LEU A 332 -9.78 -0.77 -14.82
C LEU A 332 -10.34 -0.45 -13.44
N VAL A 333 -10.18 0.81 -13.05
CA VAL A 333 -10.83 1.41 -11.89
C VAL A 333 -11.68 2.55 -12.42
N ASP A 334 -12.99 2.52 -12.20
CA ASP A 334 -13.95 3.52 -12.70
C ASP A 334 -13.75 3.81 -14.19
N ASP A 335 -13.80 2.77 -15.02
CA ASP A 335 -13.66 2.81 -16.49
C ASP A 335 -12.30 3.29 -17.01
N ALA A 336 -11.30 3.49 -16.18
CA ALA A 336 -9.97 3.90 -16.61
C ALA A 336 -8.88 2.89 -16.23
N SER A 337 -8.00 2.56 -17.19
CA SER A 337 -6.87 1.66 -16.96
C SER A 337 -5.96 2.21 -15.86
N ILE A 338 -5.49 1.33 -14.98
CA ILE A 338 -4.50 1.69 -13.95
C ILE A 338 -3.10 1.89 -14.52
N GLY A 339 -2.80 1.37 -15.72
CA GLY A 339 -1.46 1.49 -16.32
C GLY A 339 -0.35 1.01 -15.40
N THR A 340 0.64 1.87 -15.16
CA THR A 340 1.74 1.60 -14.20
C THR A 340 1.35 1.82 -12.75
N GLY A 341 0.24 2.49 -12.50
CA GLY A 341 -0.35 2.81 -11.21
C GLY A 341 -1.34 3.96 -11.36
N ARG A 342 -2.31 4.01 -10.47
CA ARG A 342 -3.36 5.04 -10.46
C ARG A 342 -3.65 5.51 -9.05
N ASP A 343 -3.82 6.83 -8.90
CA ASP A 343 -4.22 7.43 -7.62
C ASP A 343 -5.73 7.25 -7.39
N LEU A 344 -6.08 7.00 -6.13
CA LEU A 344 -7.42 6.90 -5.61
C LEU A 344 -7.68 8.10 -4.71
N GLU A 345 -8.75 8.83 -4.96
CA GLU A 345 -9.14 9.99 -4.16
C GLU A 345 -9.87 9.50 -2.90
N LEU A 346 -9.23 9.62 -1.75
CA LEU A 346 -9.82 9.24 -0.47
C LEU A 346 -10.44 10.46 0.23
N ALA A 347 -11.55 10.25 0.91
CA ALA A 347 -12.12 11.26 1.76
C ALA A 347 -11.18 11.53 2.96
N ASN A 348 -10.97 12.81 3.30
CA ASN A 348 -10.17 13.24 4.46
C ASN A 348 -10.93 13.09 5.80
N GLN A 349 -12.01 12.32 5.80
CA GLN A 349 -12.87 12.08 6.96
C GLN A 349 -13.17 10.57 7.02
N PRO A 350 -13.53 10.05 8.21
CA PRO A 350 -14.00 8.68 8.33
C PRO A 350 -15.11 8.39 7.33
N GLY A 351 -15.02 7.26 6.66
CA GLY A 351 -16.02 6.87 5.66
C GLY A 351 -15.56 5.76 4.75
N LEU A 352 -16.47 5.38 3.87
CA LEU A 352 -16.30 4.35 2.87
C LEU A 352 -16.05 5.02 1.52
N ASN A 353 -14.92 4.71 0.91
CA ASN A 353 -14.58 5.09 -0.46
C ASN A 353 -14.74 3.85 -1.34
N GLU A 354 -15.57 3.95 -2.35
CA GLU A 354 -15.94 2.86 -3.23
C GLU A 354 -15.45 3.13 -4.65
N TYR A 355 -14.81 2.12 -5.25
CA TYR A 355 -14.29 2.17 -6.61
C TYR A 355 -14.74 0.95 -7.36
N PHE A 356 -15.23 1.16 -8.57
CA PHE A 356 -15.62 0.07 -9.45
C PHE A 356 -14.38 -0.54 -10.12
N LEU A 357 -14.08 -1.79 -9.76
CA LEU A 357 -12.88 -2.49 -10.19
C LEU A 357 -13.26 -3.66 -11.08
N TYR A 358 -12.85 -3.63 -12.34
CA TYR A 358 -13.11 -4.72 -13.25
C TYR A 358 -11.97 -4.95 -14.26
N TYR A 359 -12.07 -6.05 -14.94
CA TYR A 359 -11.14 -6.43 -15.97
C TYR A 359 -11.76 -6.23 -17.35
N ASP A 360 -11.08 -5.51 -18.23
CA ASP A 360 -11.46 -5.43 -19.64
C ASP A 360 -11.15 -6.75 -20.34
N LEU A 361 -12.12 -7.68 -20.26
CA LEU A 361 -11.97 -9.00 -20.82
C LEU A 361 -13.15 -9.42 -21.64
N PRO A 362 -12.96 -9.68 -22.93
CA PRO A 362 -13.84 -10.58 -23.63
C PRO A 362 -13.55 -12.05 -23.31
N VAL A 363 -12.31 -12.49 -23.26
CA VAL A 363 -11.93 -13.88 -22.93
C VAL A 363 -10.44 -13.93 -22.56
N TYR A 364 -10.09 -14.56 -21.43
CA TYR A 364 -8.72 -14.96 -21.18
C TYR A 364 -8.36 -16.16 -22.05
N THR A 365 -7.46 -15.94 -22.99
CA THR A 365 -6.96 -17.04 -23.84
C THR A 365 -5.89 -17.88 -23.15
N THR A 366 -5.28 -17.34 -22.09
CA THR A 366 -4.22 -18.01 -21.35
C THR A 366 -4.79 -18.78 -20.17
N ALA A 367 -4.45 -20.06 -20.07
CA ALA A 367 -4.81 -20.87 -18.91
C ALA A 367 -4.18 -20.33 -17.63
N ASN A 368 -4.89 -20.52 -16.51
CA ASN A 368 -4.42 -20.18 -15.16
C ASN A 368 -4.06 -18.72 -14.97
N SER A 369 -4.74 -17.83 -15.67
CA SER A 369 -4.52 -16.39 -15.56
C SER A 369 -4.87 -15.89 -14.17
N GLN A 370 -4.08 -14.95 -13.69
CA GLN A 370 -4.31 -14.27 -12.43
C GLN A 370 -3.89 -12.80 -12.52
N VAL A 371 -4.49 -11.98 -11.69
CA VAL A 371 -4.10 -10.59 -11.47
C VAL A 371 -3.68 -10.44 -10.03
N VAL A 372 -2.54 -9.82 -9.81
CA VAL A 372 -2.07 -9.39 -8.49
C VAL A 372 -1.99 -7.89 -8.50
N TYR A 373 -2.68 -7.25 -7.59
CA TYR A 373 -2.64 -5.81 -7.42
C TYR A 373 -2.50 -5.44 -5.96
N THR A 374 -1.94 -4.26 -5.73
CA THR A 374 -1.66 -3.70 -4.41
C THR A 374 -2.37 -2.36 -4.31
N VAL A 375 -3.10 -2.17 -3.24
CA VAL A 375 -3.66 -0.88 -2.84
C VAL A 375 -2.81 -0.36 -1.70
N THR A 376 -2.22 0.82 -1.89
CA THR A 376 -1.45 1.51 -0.85
C THR A 376 -2.20 2.76 -0.44
N VAL A 377 -2.37 2.93 0.85
CA VAL A 377 -2.90 4.16 1.43
C VAL A 377 -1.79 4.82 2.23
N GLU A 378 -1.54 6.07 1.94
CA GLU A 378 -0.46 6.87 2.51
C GLU A 378 -1.02 8.16 3.09
N ASP A 379 -0.52 8.58 4.25
CA ASP A 379 -0.82 9.89 4.81
C ASP A 379 0.17 10.96 4.28
N ASP A 380 -0.08 12.23 4.56
CA ASP A 380 0.76 13.35 4.13
C ASP A 380 2.13 13.41 4.84
N ALA A 381 2.35 12.54 5.81
CA ALA A 381 3.63 12.34 6.46
C ALA A 381 4.42 11.14 5.90
N GLY A 382 3.91 10.47 4.87
CA GLY A 382 4.57 9.34 4.24
C GLY A 382 4.42 8.01 4.98
N LEU A 383 3.51 7.92 5.95
CA LEU A 383 3.18 6.65 6.58
C LEU A 383 2.22 5.88 5.68
N ALA A 384 2.71 4.80 5.08
CA ALA A 384 1.99 4.01 4.10
C ALA A 384 1.60 2.63 4.64
N GLN A 385 0.40 2.17 4.29
CA GLN A 385 -0.03 0.78 4.46
C GLN A 385 -0.41 0.20 3.12
N SER A 386 0.03 -1.03 2.85
CA SER A 386 -0.21 -1.71 1.59
C SER A 386 -1.01 -2.99 1.80
N PHE A 387 -1.95 -3.23 0.92
CA PHE A 387 -2.86 -4.37 0.92
C PHE A 387 -2.76 -5.08 -0.41
N ASP A 388 -2.38 -6.36 -0.38
CA ASP A 388 -2.19 -7.17 -1.57
C ASP A 388 -3.42 -8.02 -1.85
N PHE A 389 -3.88 -8.00 -3.09
CA PHE A 389 -5.02 -8.76 -3.59
C PHE A 389 -4.61 -9.62 -4.75
N ARG A 390 -5.27 -10.76 -4.85
CA ARG A 390 -5.08 -11.69 -5.95
C ARG A 390 -6.42 -12.17 -6.48
N ARG A 391 -6.66 -11.96 -7.76
CA ARG A 391 -7.77 -12.56 -8.48
C ARG A 391 -7.25 -13.66 -9.39
N ARG A 392 -7.74 -14.88 -9.21
CA ARG A 392 -7.45 -16.03 -10.08
C ARG A 392 -8.65 -16.26 -10.97
N PHE A 393 -8.41 -16.56 -12.25
CA PHE A 393 -9.48 -16.79 -13.19
C PHE A 393 -9.68 -18.29 -13.41
N ALA A 394 -10.94 -18.74 -13.28
CA ALA A 394 -11.30 -20.11 -13.58
C ALA A 394 -11.14 -20.39 -15.07
N ASN A 395 -10.66 -21.58 -15.42
CA ASN A 395 -10.55 -22.02 -16.81
C ASN A 395 -11.89 -22.59 -17.26
N ARG A 396 -12.42 -22.09 -18.36
CA ARG A 396 -13.66 -22.60 -18.97
C ARG A 396 -13.37 -23.79 -19.85
N LEU A 397 -14.17 -24.83 -19.68
CA LEU A 397 -14.19 -25.98 -20.54
C LEU A 397 -15.63 -26.24 -21.01
N GLN A 398 -15.81 -26.46 -22.30
CA GLN A 398 -17.03 -26.94 -22.88
C GLN A 398 -16.87 -28.43 -23.18
N VAL A 399 -17.75 -29.29 -22.63
CA VAL A 399 -17.86 -30.68 -23.04
C VAL A 399 -19.03 -30.77 -24.01
N VAL A 400 -18.71 -31.02 -25.28
CA VAL A 400 -19.71 -30.98 -26.38
C VAL A 400 -20.01 -32.38 -26.85
N VAL A 401 -21.21 -32.88 -26.54
CA VAL A 401 -21.72 -34.10 -27.07
C VAL A 401 -22.45 -33.82 -28.38
N GLU A 402 -21.90 -34.27 -29.49
CA GLU A 402 -22.49 -34.06 -30.81
C GLU A 402 -23.96 -34.53 -30.88
N THR A 403 -24.80 -33.76 -31.60
CA THR A 403 -26.24 -34.06 -31.72
C THR A 403 -26.47 -35.49 -32.28
N ALA A 404 -25.60 -35.93 -33.17
CA ALA A 404 -25.65 -37.32 -33.73
C ALA A 404 -25.33 -38.39 -32.69
N ASP A 405 -24.66 -38.02 -31.60
CA ASP A 405 -24.26 -38.89 -30.51
C ASP A 405 -25.15 -38.72 -29.26
N ASN A 406 -26.11 -37.81 -29.32
CA ASN A 406 -27.08 -37.60 -28.27
C ASN A 406 -27.91 -38.85 -28.03
N GLY A 407 -27.84 -39.41 -26.83
CA GLY A 407 -28.45 -40.69 -26.47
C GLY A 407 -27.54 -41.91 -26.63
N LYS A 408 -26.35 -41.81 -27.24
CA LYS A 408 -25.34 -42.88 -27.28
C LYS A 408 -24.48 -42.96 -26.01
N GLY A 409 -24.46 -41.92 -25.22
CA GLY A 409 -23.75 -41.83 -23.95
C GLY A 409 -23.89 -40.44 -23.34
N TRP A 410 -23.29 -40.26 -22.18
CA TRP A 410 -23.23 -38.99 -21.47
C TRP A 410 -21.91 -38.86 -20.73
N VAL A 411 -21.65 -37.69 -20.19
CA VAL A 411 -20.43 -37.38 -19.44
C VAL A 411 -20.80 -36.95 -18.03
N ASN A 412 -20.11 -37.48 -17.03
CA ASN A 412 -20.11 -36.96 -15.70
C ASN A 412 -18.83 -36.14 -15.49
N VAL A 413 -18.97 -35.01 -14.81
CA VAL A 413 -17.85 -34.15 -14.43
C VAL A 413 -17.68 -34.18 -12.91
N SER A 414 -16.45 -34.30 -12.46
CA SER A 414 -16.11 -34.21 -11.04
C SER A 414 -14.83 -33.39 -10.81
N GLN A 415 -14.62 -32.90 -9.58
CA GLN A 415 -13.50 -32.05 -9.21
C GLN A 415 -13.47 -30.72 -9.99
N ALA A 416 -14.59 -30.26 -10.50
CA ALA A 416 -14.75 -28.93 -11.07
C ALA A 416 -15.21 -27.93 -10.02
N LEU A 417 -14.93 -26.65 -10.24
CA LEU A 417 -15.48 -25.55 -9.45
C LEU A 417 -16.99 -25.39 -9.71
N TYR A 418 -17.37 -25.58 -10.96
CA TYR A 418 -18.76 -25.50 -11.40
C TYR A 418 -18.97 -26.42 -12.60
N ASP A 419 -20.12 -27.04 -12.67
CA ASP A 419 -20.59 -27.85 -13.80
C ASP A 419 -22.07 -27.63 -14.02
N ALA A 420 -22.46 -27.31 -15.25
CA ALA A 420 -23.85 -27.20 -15.67
C ALA A 420 -24.07 -27.94 -17.00
N GLU A 421 -25.00 -28.91 -17.01
CA GLU A 421 -25.51 -29.53 -18.24
C GLU A 421 -26.46 -28.54 -18.94
N ILE A 422 -26.19 -28.25 -20.23
CA ILE A 422 -27.05 -27.39 -21.03
C ILE A 422 -28.32 -28.18 -21.38
N SER A 423 -29.47 -27.72 -20.91
CA SER A 423 -30.76 -28.38 -21.07
C SER A 423 -31.03 -28.82 -22.50
N GLY A 424 -31.32 -30.09 -22.68
CA GLY A 424 -31.69 -30.73 -23.97
C GLY A 424 -30.52 -31.09 -24.88
N THR A 425 -29.25 -30.87 -24.46
CA THR A 425 -28.09 -31.10 -25.34
C THR A 425 -27.07 -32.10 -24.84
N ARG A 426 -27.06 -32.52 -23.59
CA ARG A 426 -25.99 -33.29 -22.97
C ARG A 426 -24.62 -32.59 -22.93
N ASN A 427 -24.58 -31.34 -23.31
CA ASN A 427 -23.35 -30.53 -23.25
C ASN A 427 -23.17 -29.97 -21.84
N HIS A 428 -21.91 -29.83 -21.44
CA HIS A 428 -21.57 -29.21 -20.16
C HIS A 428 -20.78 -27.94 -20.35
N VAL A 429 -21.04 -26.94 -19.51
CA VAL A 429 -20.16 -25.80 -19.28
C VAL A 429 -19.51 -26.01 -17.91
N VAL A 430 -18.22 -26.14 -17.92
CA VAL A 430 -17.43 -26.48 -16.74
C VAL A 430 -16.45 -25.36 -16.43
N MET A 431 -16.34 -24.96 -15.16
CA MET A 431 -15.30 -24.09 -14.68
C MET A 431 -14.30 -24.89 -13.84
N CYS A 432 -13.03 -24.82 -14.19
CA CYS A 432 -11.97 -25.58 -13.57
C CYS A 432 -10.92 -24.66 -12.91
N HIS A 433 -10.34 -25.12 -11.80
CA HIS A 433 -9.10 -24.58 -11.28
C HIS A 433 -7.88 -25.06 -12.11
N GLU A 434 -6.67 -24.66 -11.75
CA GLU A 434 -5.43 -24.99 -12.46
C GLU A 434 -5.15 -26.51 -12.55
N MET A 435 -5.64 -27.30 -11.59
CA MET A 435 -5.47 -28.76 -11.60
C MET A 435 -6.46 -29.46 -12.54
N GLY A 436 -7.44 -28.72 -13.07
CA GLY A 436 -8.42 -29.25 -14.01
C GLY A 436 -9.61 -29.92 -13.35
N CYS A 437 -10.24 -30.85 -14.11
CA CYS A 437 -11.38 -31.65 -13.67
C CYS A 437 -11.31 -33.06 -14.23
N THR A 438 -12.06 -33.96 -13.63
CA THR A 438 -12.16 -35.34 -14.10
C THR A 438 -13.45 -35.53 -14.91
N LEU A 439 -13.31 -35.97 -16.17
CA LEU A 439 -14.39 -36.31 -17.07
C LEU A 439 -14.56 -37.82 -17.10
N VAL A 440 -15.79 -38.32 -16.99
CA VAL A 440 -16.11 -39.75 -17.04
C VAL A 440 -17.16 -39.97 -18.12
N ALA A 441 -16.78 -40.65 -19.18
CA ALA A 441 -17.69 -41.03 -20.26
C ALA A 441 -18.47 -42.27 -19.87
N LEU A 442 -19.78 -42.20 -20.01
CA LEU A 442 -20.73 -43.26 -19.67
C LEU A 442 -21.50 -43.67 -20.94
N PRO A 443 -21.07 -44.75 -21.65
CA PRO A 443 -21.78 -45.22 -22.84
C PRO A 443 -23.18 -45.73 -22.50
N ALA A 444 -24.14 -45.39 -23.33
CA ALA A 444 -25.48 -46.00 -23.27
C ALA A 444 -25.45 -47.50 -23.69
N ALA A 445 -26.49 -48.22 -23.35
CA ALA A 445 -26.60 -49.63 -23.74
C ALA A 445 -26.48 -49.81 -25.28
N GLY A 446 -25.63 -50.72 -25.72
CA GLY A 446 -25.33 -50.97 -27.13
C GLY A 446 -24.25 -50.05 -27.74
N TYR A 447 -23.64 -49.17 -26.93
CA TYR A 447 -22.56 -48.28 -27.37
C TYR A 447 -21.30 -48.50 -26.53
N ARG A 448 -20.17 -48.10 -27.09
CA ARG A 448 -18.87 -48.05 -26.42
C ARG A 448 -18.29 -46.65 -26.56
N PHE A 449 -17.49 -46.27 -25.61
CA PHE A 449 -16.71 -45.07 -25.70
C PHE A 449 -15.50 -45.26 -26.62
N GLU A 450 -15.31 -44.37 -27.59
CA GLU A 450 -14.19 -44.44 -28.53
C GLU A 450 -13.03 -43.55 -28.09
N GLY A 451 -13.32 -42.38 -27.53
CA GLY A 451 -12.29 -41.46 -27.06
C GLY A 451 -12.76 -40.04 -26.83
N TRP A 452 -11.89 -39.28 -26.22
CA TRP A 452 -11.97 -37.81 -26.05
C TRP A 452 -11.20 -37.12 -27.17
N TYR A 453 -11.77 -36.08 -27.78
CA TYR A 453 -11.20 -35.38 -28.91
C TYR A 453 -11.22 -33.87 -28.69
N THR A 454 -10.28 -33.13 -29.37
CA THR A 454 -10.23 -31.66 -29.33
C THR A 454 -11.07 -31.00 -30.43
N THR A 455 -11.55 -31.76 -31.39
CA THR A 455 -12.30 -31.24 -32.53
C THR A 455 -13.61 -32.03 -32.73
N ASP A 456 -14.64 -31.34 -33.23
CA ASP A 456 -15.94 -31.92 -33.60
C ASP A 456 -15.84 -32.99 -34.70
N GLY A 457 -14.86 -32.87 -35.60
CA GLY A 457 -14.55 -33.88 -36.62
C GLY A 457 -13.83 -35.13 -36.10
N TYR A 458 -13.58 -35.23 -34.80
CA TYR A 458 -12.88 -36.34 -34.13
C TYR A 458 -11.51 -36.69 -34.73
N THR A 459 -10.76 -35.70 -35.16
CA THR A 459 -9.48 -35.90 -35.85
C THR A 459 -8.28 -35.95 -34.90
N GLN A 460 -8.40 -35.37 -33.70
CA GLN A 460 -7.32 -35.34 -32.71
C GLN A 460 -7.79 -35.95 -31.39
N ARG A 461 -7.41 -37.21 -31.18
CA ARG A 461 -7.77 -37.93 -29.97
C ARG A 461 -6.82 -37.63 -28.81
N LEU A 462 -7.37 -37.22 -27.68
CA LEU A 462 -6.67 -36.96 -26.42
C LEU A 462 -6.47 -38.25 -25.62
N SER A 463 -7.53 -39.06 -25.50
CA SER A 463 -7.51 -40.27 -24.70
C SER A 463 -8.58 -41.27 -25.18
N SER A 464 -8.32 -42.56 -25.04
CA SER A 464 -9.31 -43.63 -25.21
C SER A 464 -9.88 -44.17 -23.88
N SER A 465 -9.38 -43.67 -22.75
CA SER A 465 -9.89 -44.04 -21.43
C SER A 465 -11.25 -43.42 -21.19
N THR A 466 -12.18 -44.13 -20.62
CA THR A 466 -13.48 -43.60 -20.20
C THR A 466 -13.34 -42.53 -19.12
N THR A 467 -12.28 -42.58 -18.32
CA THR A 467 -11.94 -41.57 -17.34
C THR A 467 -10.76 -40.72 -17.86
N TYR A 468 -10.94 -39.41 -17.91
CA TYR A 468 -9.94 -38.49 -18.41
C TYR A 468 -9.78 -37.31 -17.45
N LEU A 469 -8.55 -37.09 -16.97
CA LEU A 469 -8.20 -35.90 -16.23
C LEU A 469 -7.87 -34.80 -17.24
N TYR A 470 -8.77 -33.82 -17.36
CA TYR A 470 -8.53 -32.65 -18.16
C TYR A 470 -7.66 -31.66 -17.35
N THR A 471 -6.54 -31.25 -17.93
CA THR A 471 -5.71 -30.17 -17.40
C THR A 471 -5.78 -28.97 -18.35
N PRO A 472 -6.11 -27.76 -17.87
CA PRO A 472 -6.25 -26.61 -18.74
C PRO A 472 -4.94 -26.26 -19.47
N ALA A 473 -5.00 -26.26 -20.80
CA ALA A 473 -3.92 -25.78 -21.66
C ALA A 473 -4.22 -24.37 -22.22
N SER A 474 -5.50 -24.00 -22.23
CA SER A 474 -6.01 -22.68 -22.57
C SER A 474 -7.27 -22.42 -21.77
N ASN A 475 -7.65 -21.18 -21.63
CA ASN A 475 -9.00 -20.86 -21.21
C ASN A 475 -9.95 -21.04 -22.40
N ASP A 476 -11.20 -21.42 -22.15
CA ASP A 476 -12.23 -21.64 -23.17
C ASP A 476 -11.91 -22.78 -24.18
N ALA A 477 -11.55 -23.93 -23.65
CA ALA A 477 -11.33 -25.13 -24.42
C ALA A 477 -12.64 -25.91 -24.68
N SER A 478 -12.66 -26.71 -25.75
CA SER A 478 -13.75 -27.66 -26.02
C SER A 478 -13.23 -29.09 -26.11
N ILE A 479 -13.99 -30.01 -25.55
CA ILE A 479 -13.71 -31.46 -25.62
C ILE A 479 -14.94 -32.18 -26.15
N PHE A 480 -14.72 -33.12 -27.07
CA PHE A 480 -15.73 -33.86 -27.75
C PHE A 480 -15.60 -35.36 -27.41
N PRO A 481 -16.49 -35.92 -26.57
CA PRO A 481 -16.57 -37.36 -26.35
C PRO A 481 -17.22 -38.06 -27.54
N LYS A 482 -16.64 -39.16 -27.99
CA LYS A 482 -17.19 -39.96 -29.09
C LYS A 482 -17.68 -41.30 -28.59
N PHE A 483 -18.92 -41.62 -28.96
CA PHE A 483 -19.55 -42.89 -28.65
C PHE A 483 -19.90 -43.62 -29.97
N THR A 484 -19.48 -44.86 -30.11
CA THR A 484 -19.74 -45.68 -31.27
C THR A 484 -20.56 -46.91 -30.90
N ALA A 485 -21.36 -47.38 -31.83
CA ALA A 485 -22.10 -48.64 -31.61
C ALA A 485 -21.11 -49.76 -31.24
N ASN A 486 -21.45 -50.50 -30.22
CA ASN A 486 -20.68 -51.67 -29.82
C ASN A 486 -21.05 -52.85 -30.76
N THR A 487 -20.55 -52.76 -32.01
CA THR A 487 -20.86 -53.74 -33.04
C THR A 487 -20.00 -54.97 -32.83
N GLN A 488 -20.62 -56.13 -32.52
CA GLN A 488 -19.94 -57.40 -32.36
C GLN A 488 -19.91 -58.09 -33.71
N PRO A 489 -18.76 -58.54 -34.18
CA PRO A 489 -18.72 -59.40 -35.37
C PRO A 489 -19.36 -60.75 -35.11
N LEU A 490 -20.13 -61.20 -36.04
CA LEU A 490 -20.73 -62.58 -35.99
C LEU A 490 -19.97 -63.57 -36.88
N ASP A 491 -18.99 -63.05 -37.59
CA ASP A 491 -18.22 -63.82 -38.61
C ASP A 491 -16.74 -64.01 -38.21
N ASP A 492 -16.42 -63.93 -36.92
CA ASP A 492 -15.05 -64.13 -36.43
C ASP A 492 -14.52 -65.56 -36.80
N GLU A 493 -15.39 -66.51 -36.89
CA GLU A 493 -15.04 -67.89 -37.32
C GLU A 493 -15.26 -68.08 -38.82
N GLY A 494 -15.55 -67.05 -39.57
CA GLY A 494 -15.84 -67.06 -40.98
C GLY A 494 -17.30 -66.79 -41.34
N THR A 495 -17.58 -66.63 -42.66
CA THR A 495 -18.90 -66.25 -43.13
C THR A 495 -19.87 -67.48 -43.03
N ALA A 496 -21.13 -67.25 -42.67
CA ALA A 496 -22.17 -68.19 -42.55
C ALA A 496 -23.48 -67.71 -43.19
N ASN A 497 -24.38 -68.66 -43.53
CA ASN A 497 -25.73 -68.34 -44.02
C ASN A 497 -26.72 -68.02 -42.89
N CYS A 498 -26.33 -68.27 -41.65
CA CYS A 498 -27.13 -68.00 -40.47
C CYS A 498 -26.19 -67.70 -39.31
N TYR A 499 -26.54 -66.66 -38.57
CA TYR A 499 -25.80 -66.19 -37.39
C TYR A 499 -26.71 -66.17 -36.15
N ILE A 500 -26.14 -66.44 -35.02
CA ILE A 500 -26.83 -66.29 -33.74
C ILE A 500 -26.32 -64.99 -33.09
N ALA A 501 -27.22 -64.01 -32.87
CA ALA A 501 -26.96 -62.79 -32.12
C ALA A 501 -27.42 -63.00 -30.67
N PRO A 502 -26.49 -63.26 -29.72
CA PRO A 502 -26.87 -63.85 -28.42
C PRO A 502 -27.45 -62.80 -27.45
N ALA A 503 -27.20 -61.51 -27.63
CA ALA A 503 -27.65 -60.48 -26.73
C ALA A 503 -28.69 -59.54 -27.36
N LEU A 504 -29.68 -59.13 -26.58
CA LEU A 504 -30.66 -58.08 -26.95
C LEU A 504 -30.06 -56.72 -26.88
N ASN A 505 -30.64 -55.76 -27.61
CA ASN A 505 -30.21 -54.33 -27.69
C ASN A 505 -28.70 -54.18 -27.99
N THR A 506 -28.15 -55.07 -28.79
CA THR A 506 -26.74 -55.15 -29.14
C THR A 506 -26.55 -55.06 -30.63
N SER A 507 -25.59 -54.27 -31.07
CA SER A 507 -25.25 -54.17 -32.48
C SER A 507 -24.31 -55.24 -32.90
N TYR A 508 -24.60 -55.84 -34.03
CA TYR A 508 -23.85 -56.94 -34.66
C TYR A 508 -23.47 -56.59 -36.07
N SER A 509 -22.44 -57.26 -36.60
CA SER A 509 -22.06 -57.18 -37.99
C SER A 509 -21.58 -58.48 -38.54
N PHE A 510 -21.70 -58.62 -39.85
CA PHE A 510 -21.15 -59.79 -40.57
C PHE A 510 -20.75 -59.37 -41.98
N ASP A 511 -19.79 -60.14 -42.57
CA ASP A 511 -19.37 -60.01 -43.96
C ASP A 511 -20.51 -60.43 -44.89
N ALA A 512 -20.92 -59.54 -45.75
CA ALA A 512 -21.95 -59.70 -46.76
C ALA A 512 -21.37 -59.80 -48.19
N THR A 513 -20.07 -59.90 -48.33
CA THR A 513 -19.42 -60.03 -49.65
C THR A 513 -19.30 -61.47 -50.14
N THR A 514 -19.55 -62.46 -49.26
CA THR A 514 -19.37 -63.82 -49.56
C THR A 514 -20.66 -64.62 -49.27
N MET A 515 -21.18 -65.32 -50.23
CA MET A 515 -22.37 -66.24 -50.09
C MET A 515 -21.92 -67.58 -49.64
N GLY A 516 -22.60 -68.09 -48.62
CA GLY A 516 -22.37 -69.46 -48.09
C GLY A 516 -21.36 -69.46 -46.94
N ASN A 517 -21.16 -70.63 -46.37
CA ASN A 517 -20.19 -70.84 -45.32
C ASN A 517 -18.79 -70.66 -45.93
N GLY A 518 -18.04 -69.64 -45.45
CA GLY A 518 -16.66 -69.44 -45.89
C GLY A 518 -15.69 -70.55 -45.50
N CYS A 519 -16.20 -71.67 -44.98
CA CYS A 519 -15.43 -72.81 -44.59
C CYS A 519 -15.00 -73.63 -45.84
N THR A 520 -13.72 -73.63 -46.11
CA THR A 520 -13.10 -74.33 -47.24
C THR A 520 -13.05 -75.82 -47.09
N THR A 521 -13.47 -76.37 -45.95
CA THR A 521 -13.44 -77.83 -45.66
C THR A 521 -14.50 -78.65 -46.38
N LEU A 522 -15.50 -78.05 -47.03
CA LEU A 522 -16.61 -78.73 -47.72
C LEU A 522 -16.53 -78.67 -49.26
N ASN A 523 -15.42 -78.36 -49.87
CA ASN A 523 -15.25 -78.26 -51.33
C ASN A 523 -16.28 -77.37 -52.06
N VAL A 524 -16.82 -76.34 -51.36
CA VAL A 524 -17.73 -75.38 -51.95
C VAL A 524 -16.93 -74.10 -52.13
N THR A 525 -16.78 -73.66 -53.36
CA THR A 525 -16.15 -72.37 -53.64
C THR A 525 -17.12 -71.22 -53.25
N PRO A 526 -16.82 -70.39 -52.29
CA PRO A 526 -17.69 -69.27 -51.89
C PRO A 526 -17.94 -68.34 -53.08
N LYS A 527 -19.18 -67.98 -53.30
CA LYS A 527 -19.56 -67.04 -54.35
C LYS A 527 -19.44 -65.61 -53.81
N ARG A 528 -18.69 -64.79 -54.50
CA ARG A 528 -18.64 -63.36 -54.21
C ARG A 528 -19.95 -62.68 -54.50
N LEU A 529 -20.44 -61.85 -53.60
CA LEU A 529 -21.62 -60.99 -53.71
C LEU A 529 -21.23 -59.54 -53.84
N SER A 530 -22.04 -58.79 -54.53
CA SER A 530 -21.95 -57.34 -54.58
C SER A 530 -23.30 -56.78 -54.11
N GLY A 531 -23.29 -56.18 -52.96
CA GLY A 531 -24.46 -55.55 -52.39
C GLY A 531 -24.27 -54.02 -52.40
N VAL A 532 -25.36 -53.27 -52.40
CA VAL A 532 -25.36 -51.78 -52.29
C VAL A 532 -26.25 -51.28 -51.13
N SER A 533 -27.07 -52.19 -50.58
CA SER A 533 -27.95 -51.90 -49.45
C SER A 533 -28.37 -53.21 -48.73
N ALA A 534 -28.80 -53.11 -47.51
CA ALA A 534 -29.40 -54.20 -46.72
C ALA A 534 -30.74 -53.71 -46.16
N ARG A 535 -31.68 -54.63 -46.03
CA ARG A 535 -33.01 -54.43 -45.43
C ARG A 535 -33.50 -55.64 -44.74
N ILE A 536 -34.40 -55.50 -43.77
CA ILE A 536 -35.12 -56.63 -43.18
C ILE A 536 -36.10 -57.14 -44.25
N LEU A 537 -35.96 -58.42 -44.59
CA LEU A 537 -36.87 -59.11 -45.49
C LEU A 537 -38.06 -59.70 -44.75
N TRP A 538 -37.80 -60.23 -43.56
CA TRP A 538 -38.79 -60.84 -42.70
C TRP A 538 -38.27 -60.95 -41.27
N GLU A 539 -39.16 -60.83 -40.25
CA GLU A 539 -38.89 -61.08 -38.85
C GLU A 539 -40.13 -61.66 -38.12
N THR A 540 -39.90 -62.37 -37.01
CA THR A 540 -40.99 -62.94 -36.19
C THR A 540 -41.63 -61.92 -35.26
N GLY A 541 -41.10 -60.70 -35.15
CA GLY A 541 -41.59 -59.63 -34.31
C GLY A 541 -42.81 -58.94 -34.90
N THR A 542 -43.44 -58.09 -34.10
CA THR A 542 -44.53 -57.20 -34.50
C THR A 542 -43.94 -55.83 -34.79
N LEU A 543 -44.73 -54.89 -35.40
CA LEU A 543 -44.32 -53.55 -35.68
C LEU A 543 -43.92 -52.76 -34.41
N SER A 544 -44.42 -53.22 -33.25
CA SER A 544 -44.07 -52.61 -31.95
C SER A 544 -42.91 -53.33 -31.23
N GLU A 545 -42.48 -54.47 -31.68
CA GLU A 545 -41.47 -55.32 -31.06
C GLU A 545 -40.52 -55.93 -32.11
N ALA A 546 -39.78 -54.98 -32.76
CA ALA A 546 -38.82 -55.38 -33.77
C ALA A 546 -37.73 -56.32 -33.20
N ILE A 547 -37.45 -57.42 -33.90
CA ILE A 547 -36.37 -58.37 -33.55
C ILE A 547 -35.01 -57.77 -33.95
N VAL A 548 -35.00 -57.04 -35.10
CA VAL A 548 -33.83 -56.43 -35.65
C VAL A 548 -34.17 -54.98 -36.08
N LYS A 549 -33.30 -54.08 -35.80
CA LYS A 549 -33.43 -52.65 -36.17
C LYS A 549 -32.10 -52.08 -36.69
N ASP A 550 -32.10 -50.89 -37.27
CA ASP A 550 -30.93 -50.18 -37.75
C ASP A 550 -30.06 -50.94 -38.73
N VAL A 551 -30.66 -51.71 -39.61
CA VAL A 551 -29.97 -52.52 -40.63
C VAL A 551 -29.32 -51.59 -41.64
N ARG A 552 -28.01 -51.75 -41.84
CA ARG A 552 -27.20 -50.95 -42.78
C ARG A 552 -26.21 -51.83 -43.50
N TYR A 553 -25.93 -51.50 -44.75
CA TYR A 553 -24.84 -52.06 -45.51
C TYR A 553 -23.80 -51.00 -45.78
N GLN A 554 -22.57 -51.28 -45.38
CA GLN A 554 -21.43 -50.40 -45.60
C GLN A 554 -20.15 -51.21 -45.77
N ASP A 555 -19.35 -50.89 -46.80
CA ASP A 555 -18.03 -51.47 -47.03
C ASP A 555 -17.99 -53.00 -47.01
N GLY A 556 -19.02 -53.67 -47.58
CA GLY A 556 -19.10 -55.07 -47.67
C GLY A 556 -19.67 -55.80 -46.42
N ARG A 557 -20.02 -55.09 -45.41
CA ARG A 557 -20.57 -55.56 -44.14
C ARG A 557 -22.02 -55.17 -43.97
N ILE A 558 -22.82 -56.02 -43.37
CA ILE A 558 -24.12 -55.69 -42.82
C ILE A 558 -23.96 -55.48 -41.32
N THR A 559 -24.51 -54.38 -40.86
CA THR A 559 -24.66 -54.08 -39.43
C THR A 559 -26.12 -53.98 -39.07
N PHE A 560 -26.47 -54.42 -37.87
CA PHE A 560 -27.83 -54.34 -37.34
C PHE A 560 -27.81 -54.35 -35.82
N THR A 561 -28.90 -53.88 -35.20
CA THR A 561 -29.08 -53.90 -33.74
C THR A 561 -30.23 -54.87 -33.43
N THR A 562 -30.04 -55.79 -32.49
CA THR A 562 -31.11 -56.63 -31.97
C THR A 562 -32.12 -55.82 -31.17
N GLY A 563 -33.39 -56.22 -31.22
CA GLY A 563 -34.47 -55.59 -30.46
C GLY A 563 -34.49 -55.98 -28.99
N THR A 564 -35.64 -55.76 -28.37
CA THR A 564 -35.89 -56.02 -26.93
C THR A 564 -36.43 -57.46 -26.71
N THR A 565 -36.78 -58.18 -27.79
CA THR A 565 -37.37 -59.49 -27.75
C THR A 565 -36.59 -60.48 -28.61
N HIS A 566 -36.61 -61.75 -28.21
CA HIS A 566 -35.97 -62.80 -28.96
C HIS A 566 -36.85 -63.24 -30.15
N GLY A 567 -36.25 -63.60 -31.26
CA GLY A 567 -36.93 -64.02 -32.46
C GLY A 567 -35.96 -64.33 -33.60
N ASN A 568 -36.50 -64.52 -34.78
CA ASN A 568 -35.74 -64.77 -36.02
C ASN A 568 -35.97 -63.57 -36.97
N ALA A 569 -34.94 -63.20 -37.70
CA ALA A 569 -35.02 -62.22 -38.77
C ALA A 569 -34.21 -62.68 -39.99
N VAL A 570 -34.62 -62.25 -41.16
CA VAL A 570 -33.88 -62.40 -42.42
C VAL A 570 -33.55 -60.99 -42.92
N ILE A 571 -32.29 -60.75 -43.08
CA ILE A 571 -31.77 -59.50 -43.62
C ILE A 571 -31.34 -59.69 -45.04
#